data_b3048007cda641c8416070e583f76eaa
#
_entry.id   b3048007cda641c8416070e583f76eaa
#
_cell.length_a   1.000
_cell.length_b   1.000
_cell.length_c   1.000
_cell.angle_alpha   90.00
_cell.angle_beta   90.00
_cell.angle_gamma   90.00
#
_symmetry.space_group_name_H-M   'P 1'
#
loop_
_entity.id
_entity.type
_entity.pdbx_description
1 polymer ?
#
loop_
_entity_poly.entity_id
_entity_poly.type
_entity_poly.pdbx_seq_one_letter_code
_entity_poly.pdbx_strand_id
1 'polypeptide(L)'
;MERKIFCASGPNDVYRAVSTSLGRERFWATSAPESGGVISFVLADRRTAECRVEEAVQDELYRLQYFGRTLTFALAAGETGGTELTLSSSDPADGAEVVSLLLRLKASVDFGVDLRNHDETRTTSYADS
;
A
#
# COMPACT_ATOMS: atom_id res chain seq x y z
N MET A 1 -13.69 5.94 -3.19
CA MET A 1 -12.98 5.22 -4.29
C MET A 1 -12.51 3.87 -3.78
N GLU A 2 -12.87 2.82 -4.49
CA GLU A 2 -12.55 1.44 -4.07
C GLU A 2 -12.19 0.60 -5.28
N ARG A 3 -11.15 -0.24 -5.16
CA ARG A 3 -10.76 -1.20 -6.20
C ARG A 3 -10.31 -2.50 -5.54
N LYS A 4 -10.50 -3.60 -6.25
CA LYS A 4 -10.10 -4.93 -5.80
C LYS A 4 -9.05 -5.53 -6.72
N ILE A 5 -8.21 -6.40 -6.14
CA ILE A 5 -7.25 -7.19 -6.89
C ILE A 5 -7.11 -8.56 -6.20
N PHE A 6 -6.76 -9.57 -6.95
CA PHE A 6 -6.44 -10.88 -6.39
C PHE A 6 -4.93 -11.06 -6.31
N CYS A 7 -4.43 -11.44 -5.13
CA CYS A 7 -3.04 -11.83 -4.91
C CYS A 7 -2.95 -13.34 -4.71
N ALA A 8 -1.98 -13.98 -5.34
CA ALA A 8 -1.74 -15.42 -5.15
C ALA A 8 -1.21 -15.70 -3.75
N SER A 9 -0.53 -14.73 -3.14
CA SER A 9 -0.02 -14.81 -1.77
C SER A 9 -1.16 -14.83 -0.76
N GLY A 10 -0.97 -15.53 0.36
CA GLY A 10 -1.98 -15.59 1.42
C GLY A 10 -2.15 -14.29 2.19
N PRO A 11 -3.25 -14.17 2.97
CA PRO A 11 -3.54 -12.94 3.73
C PRO A 11 -2.42 -12.51 4.68
N ASN A 12 -1.70 -13.45 5.28
CA ASN A 12 -0.60 -13.13 6.18
C ASN A 12 0.53 -12.40 5.44
N ASP A 13 0.90 -12.88 4.26
CA ASP A 13 1.97 -12.26 3.46
C ASP A 13 1.55 -10.88 2.96
N VAL A 14 0.30 -10.74 2.49
CA VAL A 14 -0.24 -9.46 2.02
C VAL A 14 -0.32 -8.48 3.18
N TYR A 15 -0.79 -8.93 4.34
CA TYR A 15 -0.88 -8.08 5.53
C TYR A 15 0.51 -7.56 5.96
N ARG A 16 1.52 -8.43 5.97
CA ARG A 16 2.89 -8.03 6.30
C ARG A 16 3.44 -6.99 5.32
N ALA A 17 3.05 -7.05 4.05
CA ALA A 17 3.51 -6.06 3.07
C ALA A 17 3.04 -4.64 3.42
N VAL A 18 1.84 -4.48 3.95
CA VAL A 18 1.29 -3.16 4.30
C VAL A 18 1.58 -2.76 5.75
N SER A 19 1.74 -3.72 6.65
CA SER A 19 1.82 -3.47 8.09
C SER A 19 3.24 -3.40 8.64
N THR A 20 4.28 -3.67 7.84
CA THR A 20 5.67 -3.60 8.28
C THR A 20 6.45 -2.56 7.49
N SER A 21 7.47 -1.98 8.11
CA SER A 21 8.36 -1.02 7.44
C SER A 21 9.00 -1.63 6.21
N LEU A 22 9.57 -2.83 6.34
CA LEU A 22 10.23 -3.51 5.24
C LEU A 22 9.26 -3.82 4.10
N GLY A 23 8.04 -4.28 4.42
CA GLY A 23 7.01 -4.55 3.43
C GLY A 23 6.63 -3.29 2.65
N ARG A 24 6.39 -2.19 3.33
CA ARG A 24 6.03 -0.90 2.70
C ARG A 24 7.17 -0.37 1.84
N GLU A 25 8.42 -0.53 2.26
CA GLU A 25 9.58 -0.07 1.51
C GLU A 25 9.79 -0.81 0.21
N ARG A 26 9.24 -2.01 0.07
CA ARG A 26 9.35 -2.82 -1.15
C ARG A 26 8.44 -2.38 -2.29
N PHE A 27 7.35 -1.66 -2.00
CA PHE A 27 6.41 -1.27 -3.05
C PHE A 27 5.85 0.15 -2.93
N TRP A 28 5.91 0.77 -1.75
CA TRP A 28 5.16 1.99 -1.47
C TRP A 28 6.06 3.20 -1.23
N ALA A 29 7.03 3.09 -0.37
CA ALA A 29 7.81 4.23 0.10
C ALA A 29 9.32 3.95 0.09
N THR A 30 10.11 5.01 0.10
CA THR A 30 11.55 4.90 0.31
C THR A 30 11.85 4.51 1.75
N SER A 31 11.09 5.07 2.69
CA SER A 31 11.18 4.77 4.11
C SER A 31 9.80 4.92 4.74
N ALA A 32 9.43 4.00 5.61
CA ALA A 32 8.11 4.03 6.25
C ALA A 32 8.11 3.29 7.60
N PRO A 33 8.95 3.72 8.56
CA PRO A 33 8.94 3.14 9.90
C PRO A 33 7.70 3.55 10.67
N GLU A 34 7.24 2.68 11.56
CA GLU A 34 6.10 2.94 12.44
C GLU A 34 6.57 3.02 13.89
N SER A 35 6.06 4.00 14.62
CA SER A 35 6.31 4.15 16.05
C SER A 35 5.06 4.73 16.71
N GLY A 36 4.56 4.06 17.75
CA GLY A 36 3.39 4.55 18.50
C GLY A 36 2.13 4.69 17.64
N GLY A 37 1.94 3.84 16.64
CA GLY A 37 0.79 3.90 15.74
C GLY A 37 0.86 4.99 14.68
N VAL A 38 2.05 5.56 14.45
CA VAL A 38 2.29 6.58 13.43
C VAL A 38 3.38 6.09 12.49
N ILE A 39 3.10 6.10 11.19
CA ILE A 39 4.06 5.76 10.14
C ILE A 39 4.67 7.05 9.61
N SER A 40 6.01 7.14 9.61
CA SER A 40 6.74 8.26 9.03
C SER A 40 7.11 7.92 7.59
N PHE A 41 6.29 8.39 6.63
CA PHE A 41 6.52 8.13 5.21
C PHE A 41 7.52 9.10 4.60
N VAL A 42 8.44 8.55 3.82
CA VAL A 42 9.26 9.30 2.86
C VAL A 42 9.04 8.66 1.50
N LEU A 43 8.44 9.37 0.57
CA LEU A 43 8.13 8.85 -0.76
C LEU A 43 9.29 9.09 -1.74
N ALA A 44 9.23 8.42 -2.89
CA ALA A 44 10.29 8.53 -3.91
C ALA A 44 10.46 9.96 -4.46
N ASP A 45 9.38 10.75 -4.47
CA ASP A 45 9.41 12.15 -4.89
C ASP A 45 9.78 13.11 -3.75
N ARG A 46 10.26 12.58 -2.61
CA ARG A 46 10.70 13.29 -1.42
C ARG A 46 9.57 13.91 -0.58
N ARG A 47 8.30 13.68 -0.92
CA ARG A 47 7.21 14.06 -0.03
C ARG A 47 7.29 13.24 1.25
N THR A 48 6.98 13.87 2.37
CA THR A 48 6.97 13.23 3.68
C THR A 48 5.62 13.43 4.35
N ALA A 49 5.21 12.46 5.16
CA ALA A 49 3.99 12.57 5.96
C ALA A 49 4.08 11.68 7.19
N GLU A 50 3.53 12.18 8.29
CA GLU A 50 3.27 11.38 9.49
C GLU A 50 1.84 10.87 9.39
N CYS A 51 1.68 9.56 9.28
CA CYS A 51 0.38 8.94 9.00
C CYS A 51 -0.06 8.06 10.16
N ARG A 52 -1.19 8.40 10.78
CA ARG A 52 -1.74 7.63 11.89
C ARG A 52 -2.39 6.35 11.39
N VAL A 53 -2.04 5.22 12.00
CA VAL A 53 -2.75 3.97 11.83
C VAL A 53 -3.99 4.02 12.71
N GLU A 54 -5.17 3.96 12.10
CA GLU A 54 -6.44 4.06 12.81
C GLU A 54 -6.95 2.71 13.28
N GLU A 55 -6.76 1.67 12.47
CA GLU A 55 -7.20 0.33 12.81
C GLU A 55 -6.28 -0.70 12.14
N ALA A 56 -5.92 -1.73 12.88
CA ALA A 56 -5.12 -2.84 12.38
C ALA A 56 -5.67 -4.13 12.97
N VAL A 57 -6.22 -4.99 12.10
CA VAL A 57 -6.70 -6.32 12.47
C VAL A 57 -5.89 -7.31 11.64
N GLN A 58 -5.10 -8.13 12.29
CA GLN A 58 -4.15 -9.00 11.63
C GLN A 58 -4.82 -9.84 10.54
N ASP A 59 -4.22 -9.83 9.34
CA ASP A 59 -4.64 -10.57 8.16
C ASP A 59 -6.01 -10.15 7.60
N GLU A 60 -6.64 -9.10 8.14
CA GLU A 60 -7.99 -8.69 7.73
C GLU A 60 -8.11 -7.22 7.33
N LEU A 61 -7.46 -6.31 8.08
CA LEU A 61 -7.69 -4.88 7.89
C LEU A 61 -6.50 -4.05 8.31
N TYR A 62 -6.16 -3.05 7.48
CA TYR A 62 -5.16 -2.04 7.83
C TYR A 62 -5.64 -0.69 7.32
N ARG A 63 -5.97 0.23 8.24
CA ARG A 63 -6.52 1.55 7.92
C ARG A 63 -5.63 2.64 8.47
N LEU A 64 -5.33 3.64 7.64
CA LEU A 64 -4.48 4.75 8.05
C LEU A 64 -4.93 6.07 7.42
N GLN A 65 -4.58 7.16 8.09
CA GLN A 65 -4.68 8.51 7.50
C GLN A 65 -3.46 8.74 6.62
N TYR A 66 -3.68 9.15 5.38
CA TYR A 66 -2.61 9.26 4.39
C TYR A 66 -2.81 10.50 3.53
N PHE A 67 -1.98 11.53 3.74
CA PHE A 67 -2.07 12.80 2.99
C PHE A 67 -3.50 13.37 2.94
N GLY A 68 -4.14 13.48 4.10
CA GLY A 68 -5.46 14.09 4.23
C GLY A 68 -6.64 13.21 3.85
N ARG A 69 -6.42 11.93 3.57
CA ARG A 69 -7.49 10.97 3.29
C ARG A 69 -7.28 9.67 4.05
N THR A 70 -8.32 8.86 4.11
CA THR A 70 -8.28 7.56 4.78
C THR A 70 -8.08 6.48 3.73
N LEU A 71 -7.02 5.71 3.88
CA LEU A 71 -6.79 4.50 3.09
C LEU A 71 -7.12 3.27 3.93
N THR A 72 -7.85 2.33 3.33
CA THR A 72 -8.20 1.06 3.99
C THR A 72 -7.83 -0.11 3.09
N PHE A 73 -6.95 -0.96 3.59
CA PHE A 73 -6.64 -2.25 2.97
C PHE A 73 -7.48 -3.31 3.69
N ALA A 74 -8.41 -3.94 2.96
CA ALA A 74 -9.24 -5.02 3.49
C ALA A 74 -8.88 -6.32 2.77
N LEU A 75 -8.63 -7.37 3.55
CA LEU A 75 -8.13 -8.65 3.06
C LEU A 75 -9.15 -9.74 3.37
N ALA A 76 -9.42 -10.59 2.38
CA ALA A 76 -10.23 -11.79 2.56
C ALA A 76 -9.53 -12.97 1.89
N ALA A 77 -9.56 -14.13 2.53
CA ALA A 77 -9.00 -15.34 1.93
C ALA A 77 -9.78 -15.73 0.69
N GLY A 78 -9.09 -16.07 -0.40
CA GLY A 78 -9.70 -16.60 -1.60
C GLY A 78 -10.24 -18.02 -1.39
N GLU A 79 -11.27 -18.41 -2.14
CA GLU A 79 -11.89 -19.74 -2.01
C GLU A 79 -10.91 -20.90 -2.24
N THR A 80 -9.96 -20.69 -3.14
CA THR A 80 -8.96 -21.71 -3.50
C THR A 80 -7.55 -21.31 -3.09
N GLY A 81 -7.43 -20.44 -2.10
CA GLY A 81 -6.17 -19.86 -1.66
C GLY A 81 -5.99 -18.44 -2.16
N GLY A 82 -4.90 -17.80 -1.78
CA GLY A 82 -4.64 -16.40 -2.12
C GLY A 82 -5.46 -15.43 -1.32
N THR A 83 -5.49 -14.18 -1.77
CA THR A 83 -6.13 -13.07 -1.05
C THR A 83 -6.92 -12.20 -2.02
N GLU A 84 -8.19 -11.93 -1.70
CA GLU A 84 -8.92 -10.81 -2.28
C GLU A 84 -8.55 -9.55 -1.48
N LEU A 85 -7.90 -8.63 -2.15
CA LEU A 85 -7.46 -7.37 -1.53
C LEU A 85 -8.30 -6.23 -2.07
N THR A 86 -8.92 -5.47 -1.17
CA THR A 86 -9.66 -4.26 -1.51
C THR A 86 -8.93 -3.06 -0.91
N LEU A 87 -8.61 -2.08 -1.74
CA LEU A 87 -8.09 -0.80 -1.28
C LEU A 87 -9.13 0.28 -1.50
N SER A 88 -9.46 0.99 -0.44
CA SER A 88 -10.41 2.09 -0.46
C SER A 88 -9.71 3.39 -0.08
N SER A 89 -10.12 4.49 -0.71
CA SER A 89 -9.74 5.85 -0.32
C SER A 89 -10.98 6.68 -0.07
N SER A 90 -10.95 7.53 0.95
CA SER A 90 -12.04 8.48 1.22
C SER A 90 -12.12 9.58 0.15
N ASP A 91 -11.07 9.76 -0.67
CA ASP A 91 -11.07 10.72 -1.77
C ASP A 91 -11.58 10.05 -3.04
N PRO A 92 -12.72 10.49 -3.62
CA PRO A 92 -13.25 9.89 -4.84
C PRO A 92 -12.37 10.14 -6.07
N ALA A 93 -11.41 11.05 -6.01
CA ALA A 93 -10.47 11.34 -7.11
C ALA A 93 -9.23 10.43 -7.11
N ASP A 94 -9.09 9.52 -6.14
CA ASP A 94 -7.89 8.70 -5.94
C ASP A 94 -7.81 7.45 -6.82
N GLY A 95 -8.58 7.36 -7.90
CA GLY A 95 -8.63 6.13 -8.71
C GLY A 95 -7.27 5.66 -9.23
N ALA A 96 -6.49 6.58 -9.79
CA ALA A 96 -5.16 6.24 -10.31
C ALA A 96 -4.19 5.80 -9.22
N GLU A 97 -4.19 6.49 -8.09
CA GLU A 97 -3.34 6.17 -6.94
C GLU A 97 -3.68 4.80 -6.36
N VAL A 98 -4.98 4.53 -6.18
CA VAL A 98 -5.45 3.24 -5.64
C VAL A 98 -5.03 2.09 -6.55
N VAL A 99 -5.23 2.21 -7.85
CA VAL A 99 -4.84 1.16 -8.82
C VAL A 99 -3.32 0.98 -8.81
N SER A 100 -2.57 2.07 -8.80
CA SER A 100 -1.12 2.02 -8.79
C SER A 100 -0.58 1.30 -7.55
N LEU A 101 -1.10 1.63 -6.36
CA LEU A 101 -0.71 0.97 -5.12
C LEU A 101 -1.03 -0.51 -5.13
N LEU A 102 -2.23 -0.89 -5.60
CA LEU A 102 -2.63 -2.29 -5.67
C LEU A 102 -1.71 -3.10 -6.60
N LEU A 103 -1.41 -2.58 -7.77
CA LEU A 103 -0.55 -3.28 -8.74
C LEU A 103 0.88 -3.41 -8.22
N ARG A 104 1.42 -2.36 -7.59
CA ARG A 104 2.75 -2.40 -7.01
C ARG A 104 2.83 -3.39 -5.86
N LEU A 105 1.80 -3.44 -5.01
CA LEU A 105 1.74 -4.38 -3.91
C LEU A 105 1.69 -5.82 -4.43
N LYS A 106 0.81 -6.10 -5.40
CA LYS A 106 0.71 -7.44 -6.01
C LYS A 106 2.04 -7.87 -6.63
N ALA A 107 2.69 -6.99 -7.37
CA ALA A 107 3.99 -7.30 -7.98
C ALA A 107 5.03 -7.65 -6.92
N SER A 108 5.01 -6.94 -5.79
CA SER A 108 5.94 -7.19 -4.70
C SER A 108 5.67 -8.53 -4.00
N VAL A 109 4.44 -8.78 -3.58
CA VAL A 109 4.13 -9.97 -2.76
C VAL A 109 4.08 -11.25 -3.59
N ASP A 110 3.56 -11.19 -4.81
CA ASP A 110 3.38 -12.39 -5.64
C ASP A 110 4.62 -12.73 -6.47
N PHE A 111 5.40 -11.72 -6.86
CA PHE A 111 6.49 -11.90 -7.82
C PHE A 111 7.85 -11.38 -7.33
N GLY A 112 7.90 -10.68 -6.21
CA GLY A 112 9.13 -10.08 -5.70
C GLY A 112 9.67 -8.98 -6.62
N VAL A 113 8.78 -8.29 -7.36
CA VAL A 113 9.16 -7.27 -8.34
C VAL A 113 8.76 -5.90 -7.81
N ASP A 114 9.69 -4.95 -7.91
CA ASP A 114 9.44 -3.54 -7.62
C ASP A 114 9.13 -2.82 -8.92
N LEU A 115 7.87 -2.40 -9.09
CA LEU A 115 7.41 -1.71 -10.30
C LEU A 115 7.68 -0.21 -10.27
N ARG A 116 8.20 0.33 -9.17
CA ARG A 116 8.38 1.78 -9.06
C ARG A 116 9.45 2.30 -9.98
N ASN A 117 9.23 3.52 -10.49
CA ASN A 117 10.24 4.27 -11.20
C ASN A 117 11.12 5.01 -10.18
N HIS A 118 12.40 4.65 -10.12
CA HIS A 118 13.36 5.23 -9.18
C HIS A 118 14.15 6.41 -9.77
N ASP A 119 13.74 6.94 -10.93
CA ASP A 119 14.39 8.11 -11.54
C ASP A 119 14.04 9.37 -10.75
N GLU A 120 15.02 9.88 -10.01
CA GLU A 120 14.85 11.08 -9.18
C GLU A 120 14.81 12.37 -10.00
N THR A 121 15.15 12.31 -11.28
CA THR A 121 15.19 13.51 -12.15
C THR A 121 13.87 13.78 -12.85
N ARG A 122 12.89 12.89 -12.74
CA ARG A 122 11.58 13.07 -13.39
C ARG A 122 10.87 14.30 -12.86
N THR A 123 10.20 15.02 -13.76
CA THR A 123 9.50 16.26 -13.43
C THR A 123 7.98 16.13 -13.49
N THR A 124 7.45 14.95 -13.87
CA THR A 124 6.03 14.67 -13.96
C THR A 124 5.66 13.50 -13.06
N SER A 125 4.37 13.40 -12.71
CA SER A 125 3.87 12.25 -11.96
C SER A 125 3.63 11.07 -12.88
N TYR A 126 4.11 9.91 -12.46
CA TYR A 126 3.89 8.65 -13.17
C TYR A 126 3.09 7.68 -12.29
N ALA A 127 2.35 6.78 -12.89
CA ALA A 127 1.58 5.78 -12.15
C ALA A 127 2.47 4.83 -11.32
N ASP A 128 3.72 4.69 -11.70
CA ASP A 128 4.71 3.83 -11.05
C ASP A 128 5.59 4.55 -10.02
N SER A 129 5.19 5.73 -9.63
CA SER A 129 5.98 6.55 -8.68
C SER A 129 6.10 5.95 -7.29
#